data_498ee7a378991d0bee28507124d1ef01
#
_entry.id   498ee7a378991d0bee28507124d1ef01
#
_cell.length_a   1.000
_cell.length_b   1.000
_cell.length_c   1.000
_cell.angle_alpha   90.00
_cell.angle_beta   90.00
_cell.angle_gamma   90.00
#
_symmetry.space_group_name_H-M   'P 1'
#
loop_
_entity.id
_entity.type
_entity.pdbx_description
1 polymer ?
#
loop_
_entity_poly.entity_id
_entity_poly.type
_entity_poly.pdbx_seq_one_letter_code
_entity_poly.pdbx_strand_id
1 'polypeptide(L)'
;MTTPNIFLYVQNLLGIGHLRRAAAISRALAEIGLDVDFVSGGIPIPNLNVGSAKFHQLPAVRSLDRNFKVLVDESGREIDDKWRQNRCSNLLNLFEETKPSMILTELFPFGRRQFRFELIPLLDRAQEAKWKPKIIASMRDILVTKYRQDRNIEISETLTKYYDKVLVHGDEQIITLEETFPLSHEIRHLVEYTG
;
A
#
# COMPACT_ATOMS: atom_id res chain seq x y z
N MET A 1 -22.42 -1.94 17.36
CA MET A 1 -21.09 -2.34 16.84
C MET A 1 -20.63 -1.20 15.94
N THR A 2 -19.41 -0.67 16.11
CA THR A 2 -18.86 0.34 15.22
C THR A 2 -18.55 -0.30 13.87
N THR A 3 -18.88 0.37 12.77
CA THR A 3 -18.52 -0.07 11.42
C THR A 3 -17.01 -0.25 11.31
N PRO A 4 -16.52 -1.35 10.74
CA PRO A 4 -15.08 -1.50 10.52
C PRO A 4 -14.54 -0.37 9.62
N ASN A 5 -13.45 0.28 10.07
CA ASN A 5 -12.79 1.33 9.32
C ASN A 5 -11.51 0.79 8.66
N ILE A 6 -11.34 1.03 7.36
CA ILE A 6 -10.24 0.57 6.54
C ILE A 6 -9.36 1.74 6.14
N PHE A 7 -8.08 1.69 6.49
CA PHE A 7 -7.05 2.63 6.08
C PHE A 7 -6.39 2.11 4.81
N LEU A 8 -6.81 2.59 3.64
CA LEU A 8 -6.32 2.15 2.34
C LEU A 8 -5.22 3.10 1.86
N TYR A 9 -3.96 2.65 1.97
CA TYR A 9 -2.81 3.41 1.50
C TYR A 9 -2.45 3.05 0.06
N VAL A 10 -2.29 4.07 -0.78
CA VAL A 10 -1.83 3.93 -2.17
C VAL A 10 -0.81 4.98 -2.56
N GLN A 11 0.25 4.55 -3.24
CA GLN A 11 1.27 5.41 -3.82
C GLN A 11 1.42 5.14 -5.32
N ASN A 12 1.02 6.11 -6.15
CA ASN A 12 1.35 6.13 -7.57
C ASN A 12 2.60 7.00 -7.81
N LEU A 13 3.43 6.63 -8.79
CA LEU A 13 4.69 7.34 -9.09
C LEU A 13 4.76 7.89 -10.51
N LEU A 14 4.40 7.08 -11.52
CA LEU A 14 4.37 7.45 -12.93
C LEU A 14 3.01 7.16 -13.56
N GLY A 15 2.53 5.94 -13.39
CA GLY A 15 1.23 5.51 -13.92
C GLY A 15 0.13 5.57 -12.85
N ILE A 16 -1.11 5.66 -13.30
CA ILE A 16 -2.29 5.76 -12.42
C ILE A 16 -3.00 4.41 -12.21
N GLY A 17 -2.47 3.31 -12.75
CA GLY A 17 -3.10 1.99 -12.68
C GLY A 17 -3.36 1.52 -11.25
N HIS A 18 -2.34 1.62 -10.39
CA HIS A 18 -2.46 1.28 -8.97
C HIS A 18 -3.48 2.17 -8.24
N LEU A 19 -3.48 3.48 -8.54
CA LEU A 19 -4.42 4.43 -7.95
C LEU A 19 -5.86 4.12 -8.37
N ARG A 20 -6.10 3.81 -9.66
CA ARG A 20 -7.43 3.43 -10.16
C ARG A 20 -7.93 2.11 -9.56
N ARG A 21 -7.05 1.12 -9.40
CA ARG A 21 -7.42 -0.14 -8.73
C ARG A 21 -7.74 0.10 -7.26
N ALA A 22 -6.90 0.80 -6.53
CA ALA A 22 -7.18 1.16 -5.14
C ALA A 22 -8.52 1.90 -5.01
N ALA A 23 -8.82 2.83 -5.93
CA ALA A 23 -10.10 3.52 -5.97
C ALA A 23 -11.28 2.58 -6.27
N ALA A 24 -11.11 1.57 -7.12
CA ALA A 24 -12.14 0.56 -7.37
C ALA A 24 -12.40 -0.30 -6.13
N ILE A 25 -11.34 -0.75 -5.45
CA ILE A 25 -11.44 -1.48 -4.18
C ILE A 25 -12.14 -0.61 -3.13
N SER A 26 -11.76 0.67 -3.00
CA SER A 26 -12.40 1.61 -2.07
C SER A 26 -13.90 1.73 -2.30
N ARG A 27 -14.33 1.86 -3.57
CA ARG A 27 -15.77 1.89 -3.89
C ARG A 27 -16.49 0.62 -3.49
N ALA A 28 -15.94 -0.54 -3.85
CA ALA A 28 -16.53 -1.83 -3.54
C ALA A 28 -16.67 -2.05 -2.01
N LEU A 29 -15.66 -1.66 -1.23
CA LEU A 29 -15.71 -1.71 0.23
C LEU A 29 -16.77 -0.75 0.79
N ALA A 30 -16.87 0.46 0.27
CA ALA A 30 -17.88 1.44 0.67
C ALA A 30 -19.31 1.00 0.31
N GLU A 31 -19.51 0.36 -0.85
CA GLU A 31 -20.79 -0.17 -1.31
C GLU A 31 -21.35 -1.28 -0.39
N ILE A 32 -20.47 -2.05 0.26
CA ILE A 32 -20.88 -3.06 1.26
C ILE A 32 -20.97 -2.49 2.69
N GLY A 33 -20.89 -1.16 2.83
CA GLY A 33 -21.13 -0.46 4.10
C GLY A 33 -19.93 -0.36 5.03
N LEU A 34 -18.70 -0.51 4.51
CA LEU A 34 -17.47 -0.29 5.28
C LEU A 34 -17.03 1.17 5.19
N ASP A 35 -16.51 1.72 6.30
CA ASP A 35 -15.89 3.03 6.30
C ASP A 35 -14.47 2.92 5.71
N VAL A 36 -14.11 3.81 4.78
CA VAL A 36 -12.81 3.80 4.13
C VAL A 36 -12.14 5.16 4.24
N ASP A 37 -10.95 5.19 4.84
CA ASP A 37 -10.01 6.30 4.74
C ASP A 37 -9.05 6.01 3.58
N PHE A 38 -9.26 6.68 2.45
CA PHE A 38 -8.45 6.52 1.24
C PHE A 38 -7.25 7.46 1.28
N VAL A 39 -6.05 6.93 1.50
CA VAL A 39 -4.82 7.69 1.72
C VAL A 39 -3.95 7.66 0.48
N SER A 40 -3.90 8.77 -0.24
CA SER A 40 -3.14 8.92 -1.48
C SER A 40 -1.83 9.68 -1.27
N GLY A 41 -0.74 9.10 -1.76
CA GLY A 41 0.59 9.69 -1.64
C GLY A 41 1.18 10.25 -2.93
N GLY A 42 0.56 9.99 -4.08
CA GLY A 42 1.01 10.49 -5.37
C GLY A 42 0.41 11.84 -5.75
N ILE A 43 0.82 12.36 -6.90
CA ILE A 43 0.21 13.58 -7.44
C ILE A 43 -1.30 13.35 -7.64
N PRO A 44 -2.14 14.27 -7.13
CA PRO A 44 -3.58 14.18 -7.29
C PRO A 44 -4.00 14.14 -8.77
N ILE A 45 -5.00 13.33 -9.06
CA ILE A 45 -5.61 13.30 -10.39
C ILE A 45 -7.06 13.83 -10.31
N PRO A 46 -7.49 14.66 -11.27
CA PRO A 46 -8.86 15.15 -11.31
C PRO A 46 -9.87 14.01 -11.37
N ASN A 47 -11.00 14.18 -10.67
CA ASN A 47 -12.16 13.28 -10.75
C ASN A 47 -11.87 11.81 -10.40
N LEU A 48 -10.93 11.55 -9.49
CA LEU A 48 -10.73 10.22 -8.94
C LEU A 48 -11.94 9.83 -8.10
N ASN A 49 -12.73 8.88 -8.58
CA ASN A 49 -13.90 8.38 -7.85
C ASN A 49 -13.48 7.28 -6.87
N VAL A 50 -13.52 7.58 -5.57
CA VAL A 50 -13.24 6.64 -4.46
C VAL A 50 -14.50 6.15 -3.74
N GLY A 51 -15.70 6.46 -4.28
CA GLY A 51 -16.98 6.17 -3.64
C GLY A 51 -17.29 7.14 -2.49
N SER A 52 -17.88 6.63 -1.41
CA SER A 52 -18.12 7.40 -0.18
C SER A 52 -16.93 7.46 0.77
N ALA A 53 -15.75 6.97 0.34
CA ALA A 53 -14.54 6.99 1.16
C ALA A 53 -14.09 8.42 1.47
N LYS A 54 -13.56 8.59 2.68
CA LYS A 54 -12.90 9.84 3.08
C LYS A 54 -11.51 9.91 2.44
N PHE A 55 -11.33 10.88 1.56
CA PHE A 55 -10.08 11.05 0.83
C PHE A 55 -9.06 11.89 1.62
N HIS A 56 -7.85 11.35 1.79
CA HIS A 56 -6.72 12.01 2.45
C HIS A 56 -5.54 12.12 1.49
N GLN A 57 -5.04 13.32 1.29
CA GLN A 57 -3.86 13.58 0.47
C GLN A 57 -2.64 13.82 1.35
N LEU A 58 -1.65 12.92 1.27
CA LEU A 58 -0.32 13.15 1.85
C LEU A 58 0.46 14.15 0.98
N PRO A 59 1.52 14.78 1.49
CA PRO A 59 2.45 15.55 0.67
C PRO A 59 2.82 14.74 -0.57
N ALA A 60 2.43 15.23 -1.74
CA ALA A 60 2.46 14.43 -2.95
C ALA A 60 3.88 14.29 -3.51
N VAL A 61 4.16 13.11 -4.08
CA VAL A 61 5.46 12.80 -4.67
C VAL A 61 5.29 11.99 -5.94
N ARG A 62 6.15 12.23 -6.91
CA ARG A 62 6.24 11.46 -8.16
C ARG A 62 7.68 11.11 -8.49
N SER A 63 7.88 10.15 -9.37
CA SER A 63 9.18 9.88 -9.96
C SER A 63 9.34 10.66 -11.26
N LEU A 64 10.55 11.12 -11.53
CA LEU A 64 10.90 11.77 -12.81
C LEU A 64 11.19 10.74 -13.90
N ASP A 65 11.60 9.52 -13.53
CA ASP A 65 12.03 8.49 -14.45
C ASP A 65 11.42 7.10 -14.15
N ARG A 66 11.57 6.20 -15.10
CA ARG A 66 11.12 4.80 -14.97
C ARG A 66 11.99 3.96 -14.03
N ASN A 67 13.14 4.46 -13.62
CA ASN A 67 14.03 3.76 -12.67
C ASN A 67 13.67 4.04 -11.22
N PHE A 68 12.78 5.02 -10.98
CA PHE A 68 12.28 5.42 -9.67
C PHE A 68 13.40 5.81 -8.68
N LYS A 69 14.54 6.30 -9.20
CA LYS A 69 15.68 6.69 -8.38
C LYS A 69 15.52 8.10 -7.80
N VAL A 70 14.98 9.02 -8.62
CA VAL A 70 14.78 10.41 -8.23
C VAL A 70 13.30 10.64 -7.97
N LEU A 71 12.99 11.02 -6.75
CA LEU A 71 11.65 11.38 -6.30
C LEU A 71 11.55 12.89 -6.09
N VAL A 72 10.51 13.50 -6.62
CA VAL A 72 10.28 14.95 -6.52
C VAL A 72 8.89 15.25 -5.96
N ASP A 73 8.79 16.37 -5.25
CA ASP A 73 7.53 16.91 -4.75
C ASP A 73 6.66 17.53 -5.87
N GLU A 74 5.54 18.11 -5.51
CA GLU A 74 4.63 18.78 -6.45
C GLU A 74 5.29 19.94 -7.21
N SER A 75 6.25 20.62 -6.59
CA SER A 75 7.00 21.72 -7.20
C SER A 75 8.15 21.26 -8.10
N GLY A 76 8.39 19.95 -8.18
CA GLY A 76 9.49 19.36 -8.95
C GLY A 76 10.84 19.37 -8.23
N ARG A 77 10.90 19.71 -6.95
CA ARG A 77 12.13 19.65 -6.14
C ARG A 77 12.35 18.23 -5.64
N GLU A 78 13.59 17.78 -5.64
CA GLU A 78 13.96 16.49 -5.06
C GLU A 78 13.64 16.49 -3.55
N ILE A 79 13.05 15.37 -3.10
CA ILE A 79 12.66 15.23 -1.69
C ILE A 79 13.89 14.93 -0.82
N ASP A 80 14.05 15.71 0.24
CA ASP A 80 15.08 15.55 1.25
C ASP A 80 14.59 14.76 2.49
N ASP A 81 15.46 14.57 3.45
CA ASP A 81 15.12 13.83 4.67
C ASP A 81 14.12 14.59 5.55
N LYS A 82 14.13 15.92 5.56
CA LYS A 82 13.16 16.74 6.28
C LYS A 82 11.76 16.57 5.68
N TRP A 83 11.68 16.55 4.35
CA TRP A 83 10.42 16.30 3.64
C TRP A 83 9.89 14.89 3.97
N ARG A 84 10.77 13.85 3.95
CA ARG A 84 10.40 12.47 4.30
C ARG A 84 9.89 12.36 5.73
N GLN A 85 10.58 12.99 6.68
CA GLN A 85 10.16 13.02 8.10
C GLN A 85 8.78 13.67 8.27
N ASN A 86 8.56 14.83 7.64
CA ASN A 86 7.27 15.52 7.69
C ASN A 86 6.14 14.66 7.12
N ARG A 87 6.37 14.04 5.97
CA ARG A 87 5.36 13.17 5.34
C ARG A 87 5.09 11.91 6.19
N CYS A 88 6.11 11.28 6.73
CA CYS A 88 5.95 10.16 7.65
C CYS A 88 5.13 10.57 8.88
N SER A 89 5.41 11.72 9.49
CA SER A 89 4.65 12.24 10.61
C SER A 89 3.17 12.46 10.26
N ASN A 90 2.88 13.01 9.07
CA ASN A 90 1.51 13.20 8.62
C ASN A 90 0.76 11.87 8.46
N LEU A 91 1.43 10.83 7.91
CA LEU A 91 0.86 9.49 7.77
C LEU A 91 0.55 8.87 9.15
N LEU A 92 1.49 8.96 10.09
CA LEU A 92 1.33 8.40 11.44
C LEU A 92 0.24 9.14 12.25
N ASN A 93 0.18 10.46 12.15
CA ASN A 93 -0.88 11.25 12.79
C ASN A 93 -2.26 10.84 12.25
N LEU A 94 -2.39 10.70 10.93
CA LEU A 94 -3.64 10.25 10.30
C LEU A 94 -4.04 8.84 10.80
N PHE A 95 -3.10 7.93 10.90
CA PHE A 95 -3.35 6.59 11.44
C PHE A 95 -3.85 6.64 12.91
N GLU A 96 -3.24 7.48 13.76
CA GLU A 96 -3.67 7.64 15.16
C GLU A 96 -5.04 8.31 15.29
N GLU A 97 -5.37 9.24 14.38
CA GLU A 97 -6.66 9.92 14.34
C GLU A 97 -7.80 8.99 13.90
N THR A 98 -7.54 8.19 12.86
CA THR A 98 -8.56 7.32 12.26
C THR A 98 -8.74 6.00 13.02
N LYS A 99 -7.72 5.52 13.72
CA LYS A 99 -7.71 4.25 14.47
C LYS A 99 -8.36 3.10 13.70
N PRO A 100 -7.85 2.78 12.50
CA PRO A 100 -8.50 1.82 11.63
C PRO A 100 -8.50 0.41 12.23
N SER A 101 -9.53 -0.36 11.92
CA SER A 101 -9.58 -1.80 12.23
C SER A 101 -8.76 -2.63 11.24
N MET A 102 -8.44 -2.05 10.08
CA MET A 102 -7.67 -2.70 9.02
C MET A 102 -6.82 -1.68 8.26
N ILE A 103 -5.56 -2.05 7.96
CA ILE A 103 -4.68 -1.34 7.03
C ILE A 103 -4.57 -2.16 5.76
N LEU A 104 -4.82 -1.54 4.61
CA LEU A 104 -4.63 -2.12 3.29
C LEU A 104 -3.55 -1.33 2.55
N THR A 105 -2.41 -1.96 2.25
CA THR A 105 -1.32 -1.32 1.51
C THR A 105 -1.30 -1.79 0.06
N GLU A 106 -1.42 -0.85 -0.89
CA GLU A 106 -1.35 -1.19 -2.31
C GLU A 106 0.10 -1.41 -2.76
N LEU A 107 0.39 -2.63 -3.21
CA LEU A 107 1.66 -3.11 -3.74
C LEU A 107 2.81 -3.25 -2.72
N PHE A 108 2.84 -2.60 -1.59
CA PHE A 108 3.88 -2.79 -0.58
C PHE A 108 3.63 -4.08 0.20
N PRO A 109 4.68 -4.90 0.48
CA PRO A 109 6.12 -4.70 0.25
C PRO A 109 6.67 -5.19 -1.10
N PHE A 110 5.88 -5.78 -1.98
CA PHE A 110 6.32 -6.29 -3.29
C PHE A 110 6.85 -5.17 -4.21
N GLY A 111 6.44 -3.95 -3.98
CA GLY A 111 6.93 -2.74 -4.63
C GLY A 111 7.00 -1.57 -3.67
N ARG A 112 7.20 -0.36 -4.20
CA ARG A 112 7.21 0.88 -3.39
C ARG A 112 8.30 0.91 -2.32
N ARG A 113 9.42 0.24 -2.53
CA ARG A 113 10.55 0.17 -1.59
C ARG A 113 11.06 1.55 -1.17
N GLN A 114 10.96 2.55 -2.04
CA GLN A 114 11.32 3.94 -1.76
C GLN A 114 10.51 4.57 -0.62
N PHE A 115 9.35 3.98 -0.27
CA PHE A 115 8.44 4.46 0.78
C PHE A 115 8.58 3.69 2.10
N ARG A 116 9.63 2.88 2.25
CA ARG A 116 9.94 2.21 3.53
C ARG A 116 10.12 3.20 4.67
N PHE A 117 10.57 4.43 4.38
CA PHE A 117 10.77 5.48 5.38
C PHE A 117 9.48 5.89 6.11
N GLU A 118 8.31 5.66 5.51
CA GLU A 118 7.00 5.93 6.10
C GLU A 118 6.19 4.66 6.37
N LEU A 119 6.30 3.63 5.51
CA LEU A 119 5.50 2.41 5.63
C LEU A 119 5.99 1.50 6.75
N ILE A 120 7.30 1.35 6.96
CA ILE A 120 7.80 0.57 8.09
C ILE A 120 7.40 1.20 9.43
N PRO A 121 7.59 2.52 9.66
CA PRO A 121 7.05 3.17 10.87
C PRO A 121 5.54 3.01 11.05
N LEU A 122 4.75 3.06 9.97
CA LEU A 122 3.30 2.80 10.05
C LEU A 122 3.00 1.37 10.54
N LEU A 123 3.70 0.37 9.96
CA LEU A 123 3.51 -1.04 10.33
C LEU A 123 3.97 -1.31 11.78
N ASP A 124 5.11 -0.75 12.21
CA ASP A 124 5.56 -0.85 13.60
C ASP A 124 4.51 -0.23 14.56
N ARG A 125 4.01 0.98 14.23
CA ARG A 125 2.97 1.64 15.02
C ARG A 125 1.67 0.84 15.07
N ALA A 126 1.28 0.18 13.97
CA ALA A 126 0.10 -0.67 13.92
C ALA A 126 0.23 -1.90 14.81
N GLN A 127 1.41 -2.52 14.89
CA GLN A 127 1.65 -3.64 15.79
C GLN A 127 1.62 -3.24 17.27
N GLU A 128 2.05 -2.02 17.60
CA GLU A 128 2.02 -1.46 18.95
C GLU A 128 0.64 -0.95 19.37
N ALA A 129 -0.24 -0.65 18.38
CA ALA A 129 -1.55 -0.08 18.63
C ALA A 129 -2.44 -0.99 19.49
N LYS A 130 -3.08 -0.40 20.52
CA LYS A 130 -3.95 -1.15 21.45
C LYS A 130 -5.15 -1.80 20.77
N TRP A 131 -5.63 -1.22 19.67
CA TRP A 131 -6.80 -1.72 18.90
C TRP A 131 -6.43 -2.81 17.87
N LYS A 132 -5.12 -3.13 17.72
CA LYS A 132 -4.62 -4.25 16.92
C LYS A 132 -5.25 -4.35 15.52
N PRO A 133 -5.04 -3.37 14.63
CA PRO A 133 -5.60 -3.43 13.29
C PRO A 133 -5.05 -4.62 12.52
N LYS A 134 -5.86 -5.22 11.64
CA LYS A 134 -5.38 -6.19 10.68
C LYS A 134 -4.58 -5.51 9.58
N ILE A 135 -3.48 -6.13 9.15
CA ILE A 135 -2.57 -5.57 8.14
C ILE A 135 -2.59 -6.46 6.90
N ILE A 136 -3.01 -5.89 5.77
CA ILE A 136 -3.23 -6.63 4.53
C ILE A 136 -2.44 -5.97 3.39
N ALA A 137 -1.70 -6.78 2.62
CA ALA A 137 -1.10 -6.35 1.37
C ALA A 137 -2.06 -6.62 0.21
N SER A 138 -2.27 -5.62 -0.65
CA SER A 138 -3.03 -5.74 -1.89
C SER A 138 -2.07 -5.69 -3.06
N MET A 139 -2.07 -6.70 -3.92
CA MET A 139 -1.19 -6.75 -5.08
C MET A 139 -1.90 -7.31 -6.31
N ARG A 140 -1.37 -6.99 -7.48
CA ARG A 140 -1.80 -7.63 -8.72
C ARG A 140 -1.13 -9.01 -8.88
N ASP A 141 -1.68 -9.82 -9.75
CA ASP A 141 -1.24 -11.17 -10.10
C ASP A 141 0.22 -11.28 -10.56
N ILE A 142 0.68 -10.34 -11.39
CA ILE A 142 2.01 -10.38 -12.00
C ILE A 142 2.92 -9.30 -11.40
N LEU A 143 4.03 -9.74 -10.80
CA LEU A 143 5.12 -8.85 -10.41
C LEU A 143 6.09 -8.70 -11.58
N VAL A 144 6.35 -7.46 -11.99
CA VAL A 144 7.46 -7.18 -12.92
C VAL A 144 8.77 -7.31 -12.14
N THR A 145 9.28 -8.52 -12.02
CA THR A 145 10.48 -8.79 -11.24
C THR A 145 11.70 -8.89 -12.14
N LYS A 146 12.66 -7.98 -11.97
CA LYS A 146 14.06 -8.34 -12.19
C LYS A 146 14.45 -9.20 -11.01
N TYR A 147 14.82 -10.45 -11.28
CA TYR A 147 15.23 -11.42 -10.26
C TYR A 147 16.33 -10.83 -9.36
N ARG A 148 16.00 -10.54 -8.10
CA ARG A 148 16.92 -9.99 -7.10
C ARG A 148 16.64 -10.67 -5.77
N GLN A 149 17.48 -11.64 -5.45
CA GLN A 149 17.33 -12.49 -4.28
C GLN A 149 17.25 -11.67 -2.97
N ASP A 150 18.12 -10.65 -2.83
CA ASP A 150 18.11 -9.73 -1.69
C ASP A 150 16.74 -9.06 -1.45
N ARG A 151 16.07 -8.67 -2.53
CA ARG A 151 14.73 -8.06 -2.44
C ARG A 151 13.64 -9.06 -2.09
N ASN A 152 13.72 -10.28 -2.62
CA ASN A 152 12.72 -11.29 -2.33
C ASN A 152 12.77 -11.69 -0.84
N ILE A 153 13.98 -11.81 -0.27
CA ILE A 153 14.16 -12.04 1.16
C ILE A 153 13.56 -10.89 1.98
N GLU A 154 13.89 -9.64 1.65
CA GLU A 154 13.34 -8.46 2.33
C GLU A 154 11.81 -8.41 2.28
N ILE A 155 11.19 -8.79 1.15
CA ILE A 155 9.74 -8.88 0.99
C ILE A 155 9.17 -9.96 1.90
N SER A 156 9.72 -11.19 1.85
CA SER A 156 9.26 -12.32 2.65
C SER A 156 9.34 -12.02 4.15
N GLU A 157 10.48 -11.49 4.61
CA GLU A 157 10.66 -11.07 6.01
C GLU A 157 9.66 -9.98 6.43
N THR A 158 9.42 -8.97 5.56
CA THR A 158 8.46 -7.90 5.84
C THR A 158 7.03 -8.46 5.94
N LEU A 159 6.65 -9.36 5.03
CA LEU A 159 5.32 -9.98 5.05
C LEU A 159 5.13 -10.84 6.30
N THR A 160 6.08 -11.70 6.60
CA THR A 160 6.02 -12.59 7.77
C THR A 160 5.98 -11.82 9.08
N LYS A 161 6.71 -10.68 9.15
CA LYS A 161 6.76 -9.87 10.37
C LYS A 161 5.48 -9.07 10.63
N TYR A 162 4.87 -8.52 9.58
CA TYR A 162 3.86 -7.48 9.76
C TYR A 162 2.46 -7.85 9.27
N TYR A 163 2.32 -8.73 8.27
CA TYR A 163 1.07 -8.89 7.55
C TYR A 163 0.25 -10.08 8.01
N ASP A 164 -1.05 -9.89 8.13
CA ASP A 164 -2.02 -10.97 8.40
C ASP A 164 -2.43 -11.68 7.11
N LYS A 165 -2.49 -10.95 5.96
CA LYS A 165 -2.90 -11.48 4.66
C LYS A 165 -2.24 -10.75 3.50
N VAL A 166 -2.16 -11.45 2.36
CA VAL A 166 -1.75 -10.94 1.05
C VAL A 166 -2.89 -11.25 0.07
N LEU A 167 -3.59 -10.22 -0.39
CA LEU A 167 -4.62 -10.36 -1.42
C LEU A 167 -3.98 -10.23 -2.80
N VAL A 168 -4.05 -11.30 -3.58
CA VAL A 168 -3.60 -11.36 -4.97
C VAL A 168 -4.81 -11.19 -5.87
N HIS A 169 -4.89 -10.05 -6.59
CA HIS A 169 -6.00 -9.77 -7.51
C HIS A 169 -5.74 -10.45 -8.85
N GLY A 170 -6.08 -11.71 -8.92
CA GLY A 170 -5.92 -12.58 -10.07
C GLY A 170 -6.49 -13.95 -9.79
N ASP A 171 -6.69 -14.74 -10.84
CA ASP A 171 -7.17 -16.10 -10.76
C ASP A 171 -5.99 -17.07 -10.61
N GLU A 172 -5.95 -17.83 -9.52
CA GLU A 172 -4.91 -18.84 -9.23
C GLU A 172 -4.83 -19.92 -10.34
N GLN A 173 -5.93 -20.18 -11.06
CA GLN A 173 -5.95 -21.14 -12.14
C GLN A 173 -5.24 -20.62 -13.41
N ILE A 174 -5.07 -19.29 -13.54
CA ILE A 174 -4.43 -18.66 -14.70
C ILE A 174 -2.95 -18.42 -14.43
N ILE A 175 -2.62 -17.84 -13.27
CA ILE A 175 -1.24 -17.55 -12.90
C ILE A 175 -1.10 -17.55 -11.37
N THR A 176 -0.07 -18.24 -10.90
CA THR A 176 0.24 -18.29 -9.47
C THR A 176 1.30 -17.26 -9.08
N LEU A 177 1.28 -16.83 -7.82
CA LEU A 177 2.31 -15.92 -7.29
C LEU A 177 3.71 -16.54 -7.41
N GLU A 178 3.82 -17.86 -7.38
CA GLU A 178 5.07 -18.61 -7.48
C GLU A 178 5.84 -18.33 -8.77
N GLU A 179 5.13 -18.05 -9.88
CA GLU A 179 5.75 -17.74 -11.17
C GLU A 179 6.50 -16.40 -11.17
N THR A 180 6.11 -15.48 -10.29
CA THR A 180 6.68 -14.13 -10.24
C THR A 180 7.39 -13.80 -8.92
N PHE A 181 7.19 -14.61 -7.88
CA PHE A 181 7.81 -14.45 -6.57
C PHE A 181 8.35 -15.81 -6.05
N PRO A 182 9.66 -16.10 -6.21
CA PRO A 182 10.25 -17.39 -5.88
C PRO A 182 10.12 -17.84 -4.42
N LEU A 183 9.97 -16.88 -3.47
CA LEU A 183 9.77 -17.17 -2.05
C LEU A 183 8.29 -17.23 -1.63
N SER A 184 7.37 -17.39 -2.59
CA SER A 184 5.93 -17.50 -2.33
C SER A 184 5.58 -18.64 -1.37
N HIS A 185 6.35 -19.74 -1.39
CA HIS A 185 6.17 -20.88 -0.49
C HIS A 185 6.33 -20.51 1.00
N GLU A 186 7.19 -19.53 1.34
CA GLU A 186 7.39 -19.04 2.71
C GLU A 186 6.15 -18.29 3.25
N ILE A 187 5.42 -17.62 2.35
CA ILE A 187 4.28 -16.79 2.69
C ILE A 187 2.93 -17.37 2.26
N ARG A 188 2.89 -18.64 1.79
CA ARG A 188 1.69 -19.27 1.25
C ARG A 188 0.49 -19.22 2.20
N HIS A 189 0.75 -19.31 3.51
CA HIS A 189 -0.28 -19.21 4.55
C HIS A 189 -0.93 -17.83 4.67
N LEU A 190 -0.31 -16.79 4.12
CA LEU A 190 -0.84 -15.43 4.08
C LEU A 190 -1.63 -15.16 2.79
N VAL A 191 -1.34 -15.90 1.70
CA VAL A 191 -1.85 -15.59 0.35
C VAL A 191 -3.31 -16.00 0.19
N GLU A 192 -4.08 -15.11 -0.41
CA GLU A 192 -5.47 -15.32 -0.77
C GLU A 192 -5.74 -14.67 -2.14
N TYR A 193 -6.26 -15.45 -3.10
CA TYR A 193 -6.61 -14.96 -4.42
C TYR A 193 -8.05 -14.45 -4.41
N THR A 194 -8.29 -13.33 -5.11
CA THR A 194 -9.61 -12.68 -5.11
C THR A 194 -10.39 -12.86 -6.42
N GLY A 195 -9.82 -13.58 -7.39
CA GLY A 195 -10.42 -13.78 -8.70
C GLY A 195 -10.16 -12.64 -9.67
#